data_5c73982c594a3dc0422d549282108639
#
_entry.id   5c73982c594a3dc0422d549282108639
#
_cell.length_a   1.000
_cell.length_b   1.000
_cell.length_c   1.000
_cell.angle_alpha   90.00
_cell.angle_beta   90.00
_cell.angle_gamma   90.00
#
_symmetry.space_group_name_H-M   'P 1'
#
loop_
_entity.id
_entity.type
_entity.pdbx_description
1 polymer ?
#
loop_
_entity_poly.entity_id
_entity_poly.type
_entity_poly.pdbx_seq_one_letter_code
_entity_poly.pdbx_strand_id
1 'polypeptide(L)'
;ISEIGIYVYMSDSLIYGETQSLVHGAVEVPLPLGENLQTFVVANADEVSGADKLSTTVIRQKDNMQKPVYISGIMGFTSDNSVKSLDIELKRLMGQAVFSPKETAEELDGITHFDALDITFTNVGVAYNVKDEKAVLEDVTVRTDRTAGFEAFVYSFPTENNGSRTSVDVTYLKEGVEVNRTNGALDTGIAFKSSKRSVVHMEILNEDWVETGWEDITEETEL
;
A
#
# COMPACT_ATOMS: atom_id res chain seq x y z
N ILE A 1 13.12 -5.59 -7.22
CA ILE A 1 12.11 -6.67 -7.38
C ILE A 1 12.84 -7.91 -7.89
N SER A 2 12.84 -8.99 -7.14
CA SER A 2 13.47 -10.26 -7.49
C SER A 2 12.47 -11.34 -7.92
N GLU A 3 11.23 -11.21 -7.46
CA GLU A 3 10.14 -12.15 -7.73
C GLU A 3 8.87 -11.43 -8.15
N ILE A 4 8.11 -12.04 -9.06
CA ILE A 4 6.84 -11.53 -9.56
C ILE A 4 5.81 -12.65 -9.63
N GLY A 5 4.56 -12.34 -9.28
CA GLY A 5 3.40 -13.17 -9.57
C GLY A 5 2.86 -12.84 -10.95
N ILE A 6 2.65 -13.84 -11.78
CA ILE A 6 2.11 -13.71 -13.15
C ILE A 6 0.80 -14.47 -13.22
N TYR A 7 -0.26 -13.78 -13.64
CA TYR A 7 -1.61 -14.35 -13.74
C TYR A 7 -2.16 -14.12 -15.15
N VAL A 8 -2.55 -15.18 -15.82
CA VAL A 8 -3.10 -15.13 -17.17
C VAL A 8 -4.48 -15.77 -17.20
N TYR A 9 -5.42 -15.09 -17.82
CA TYR A 9 -6.83 -15.46 -17.89
C TYR A 9 -7.30 -15.56 -19.33
N MET A 10 -8.25 -16.46 -19.55
CA MET A 10 -9.03 -16.56 -20.78
C MET A 10 -10.51 -16.49 -20.40
N SER A 11 -11.23 -15.47 -20.87
CA SER A 11 -12.65 -15.26 -20.56
C SER A 11 -12.96 -15.33 -19.05
N ASP A 12 -12.20 -14.62 -18.23
CA ASP A 12 -12.29 -14.58 -16.76
C ASP A 12 -11.75 -15.80 -16.00
N SER A 13 -11.40 -16.91 -16.68
CA SER A 13 -10.86 -18.11 -16.04
C SER A 13 -9.34 -18.12 -16.05
N LEU A 14 -8.73 -18.45 -14.90
CA LEU A 14 -7.28 -18.59 -14.78
C LEU A 14 -6.78 -19.75 -15.65
N ILE A 15 -5.76 -19.50 -16.47
CA ILE A 15 -5.07 -20.52 -17.26
C ILE A 15 -3.60 -20.66 -16.88
N TYR A 16 -3.04 -19.64 -16.20
CA TYR A 16 -1.71 -19.67 -15.62
C TYR A 16 -1.66 -18.73 -14.42
N GLY A 17 -1.06 -19.18 -13.30
CA GLY A 17 -0.88 -18.35 -12.09
C GLY A 17 0.24 -18.89 -11.23
N GLU A 18 1.42 -18.27 -11.31
CA GLU A 18 2.61 -18.65 -10.56
C GLU A 18 3.47 -17.44 -10.18
N THR A 19 4.18 -17.59 -9.07
CA THR A 19 5.26 -16.66 -8.70
C THR A 19 6.57 -17.16 -9.27
N GLN A 20 7.30 -16.29 -9.96
CA GLN A 20 8.57 -16.62 -10.59
C GLN A 20 9.65 -15.61 -10.24
N SER A 21 10.90 -16.11 -10.14
CA SER A 21 12.08 -15.25 -10.00
C SER A 21 12.49 -14.68 -11.35
N LEU A 22 12.85 -13.40 -11.37
CA LEU A 22 13.33 -12.73 -12.58
C LEU A 22 14.78 -13.15 -12.88
N VAL A 23 15.03 -13.60 -14.09
CA VAL A 23 16.36 -13.86 -14.63
C VAL A 23 16.69 -12.80 -15.67
N HIS A 24 17.62 -11.92 -15.37
CA HIS A 24 17.99 -10.76 -16.23
C HIS A 24 16.77 -9.88 -16.60
N GLY A 25 15.78 -9.76 -15.68
CA GLY A 25 14.59 -8.97 -15.90
C GLY A 25 13.53 -9.64 -16.79
N ALA A 26 13.69 -10.92 -17.12
CA ALA A 26 12.74 -11.66 -17.95
C ALA A 26 12.31 -12.97 -17.30
N VAL A 27 11.17 -13.49 -17.76
CA VAL A 27 10.62 -14.78 -17.38
C VAL A 27 9.91 -15.39 -18.59
N GLU A 28 10.00 -16.72 -18.76
CA GLU A 28 9.31 -17.45 -19.80
C GLU A 28 8.09 -18.17 -19.22
N VAL A 29 6.93 -17.97 -19.86
CA VAL A 29 5.66 -18.54 -19.41
C VAL A 29 5.08 -19.43 -20.53
N PRO A 30 4.94 -20.74 -20.31
CA PRO A 30 4.27 -21.62 -21.27
C PRO A 30 2.76 -21.38 -21.22
N LEU A 31 2.17 -20.94 -22.34
CA LEU A 31 0.75 -20.67 -22.43
C LEU A 31 0.08 -21.54 -23.52
N PRO A 32 -1.17 -21.97 -23.31
CA PRO A 32 -1.96 -22.56 -24.38
C PRO A 32 -2.24 -21.54 -25.48
N LEU A 33 -2.57 -22.05 -26.67
CA LEU A 33 -3.06 -21.21 -27.76
C LEU A 33 -4.40 -20.58 -27.36
N GLY A 34 -4.55 -19.28 -27.62
CA GLY A 34 -5.79 -18.57 -27.29
C GLY A 34 -5.81 -17.14 -27.79
N GLU A 35 -7.02 -16.67 -28.06
CA GLU A 35 -7.30 -15.27 -28.38
C GLU A 35 -7.90 -14.57 -27.15
N ASN A 36 -7.75 -13.26 -27.09
CA ASN A 36 -8.30 -12.42 -26.01
C ASN A 36 -7.85 -12.84 -24.60
N LEU A 37 -6.58 -13.27 -24.48
CA LEU A 37 -5.98 -13.51 -23.18
C LEU A 37 -5.78 -12.19 -22.45
N GLN A 38 -5.92 -12.22 -21.13
CA GLN A 38 -5.67 -11.09 -20.25
C GLN A 38 -4.62 -11.48 -19.22
N THR A 39 -3.67 -10.60 -18.95
CA THR A 39 -2.65 -10.83 -17.92
C THR A 39 -2.48 -9.61 -17.05
N PHE A 40 -2.12 -9.83 -15.79
CA PHE A 40 -1.47 -8.87 -14.95
C PHE A 40 -0.28 -9.49 -14.23
N VAL A 41 0.67 -8.64 -13.86
CA VAL A 41 1.86 -9.02 -13.10
C VAL A 41 1.89 -8.19 -11.83
N VAL A 42 2.22 -8.84 -10.71
CA VAL A 42 2.29 -8.18 -9.39
C VAL A 42 3.60 -8.52 -8.69
N ALA A 43 4.15 -7.56 -7.97
CA ALA A 43 5.33 -7.74 -7.13
C ALA A 43 5.09 -7.23 -5.70
N ASN A 44 5.76 -7.84 -4.74
CA ASN A 44 5.69 -7.53 -3.30
C ASN A 44 4.31 -7.74 -2.65
N ALA A 45 3.38 -8.43 -3.30
CA ALA A 45 2.13 -8.82 -2.67
C ALA A 45 2.36 -9.99 -1.71
N ASP A 46 1.77 -9.94 -0.51
CA ASP A 46 1.85 -11.05 0.44
C ASP A 46 0.91 -12.20 0.07
N GLU A 47 -0.19 -11.87 -0.59
CA GLU A 47 -1.18 -12.86 -1.02
C GLU A 47 -1.92 -12.38 -2.27
N VAL A 48 -2.18 -13.32 -3.18
CA VAL A 48 -3.16 -13.16 -4.27
C VAL A 48 -4.20 -14.27 -4.10
N SER A 49 -5.42 -13.90 -3.75
CA SER A 49 -6.53 -14.82 -3.49
C SER A 49 -7.64 -14.68 -4.52
N GLY A 50 -8.53 -15.67 -4.58
CA GLY A 50 -9.64 -15.70 -5.56
C GLY A 50 -9.20 -15.73 -7.01
N ALA A 51 -7.94 -16.14 -7.27
CA ALA A 51 -7.29 -16.04 -8.57
C ALA A 51 -7.87 -16.99 -9.64
N ASP A 52 -8.75 -17.92 -9.29
CA ASP A 52 -9.45 -18.78 -10.27
C ASP A 52 -10.21 -17.98 -11.33
N LYS A 53 -10.62 -16.76 -11.00
CA LYS A 53 -11.28 -15.82 -11.90
C LYS A 53 -10.70 -14.42 -11.73
N LEU A 54 -10.48 -13.71 -12.86
CA LEU A 54 -10.03 -12.33 -12.84
C LEU A 54 -10.99 -11.42 -12.04
N SER A 55 -12.30 -11.63 -12.16
CA SER A 55 -13.35 -10.87 -11.48
C SER A 55 -13.34 -11.02 -9.95
N THR A 56 -12.76 -12.09 -9.42
CA THR A 56 -12.65 -12.34 -7.97
C THR A 56 -11.23 -12.22 -7.43
N THR A 57 -10.27 -11.88 -8.28
CA THR A 57 -8.86 -11.79 -7.89
C THR A 57 -8.63 -10.59 -6.98
N VAL A 58 -8.09 -10.86 -5.79
CA VAL A 58 -7.77 -9.86 -4.77
C VAL A 58 -6.30 -9.97 -4.39
N ILE A 59 -5.60 -8.85 -4.47
CA ILE A 59 -4.23 -8.68 -3.96
C ILE A 59 -4.32 -8.19 -2.52
N ARG A 60 -3.56 -8.80 -1.61
CA ARG A 60 -3.53 -8.40 -0.19
C ARG A 60 -2.10 -8.15 0.28
N GLN A 61 -1.96 -7.15 1.14
CA GLN A 61 -0.77 -6.87 1.91
C GLN A 61 -1.04 -7.15 3.39
N LYS A 62 -0.14 -7.92 4.06
CA LYS A 62 -0.34 -8.37 5.45
C LYS A 62 0.60 -7.70 6.46
N ASP A 63 1.81 -7.33 6.04
CA ASP A 63 2.88 -6.82 6.92
C ASP A 63 2.60 -5.40 7.42
N ASN A 64 1.50 -5.20 8.17
CA ASN A 64 1.08 -3.91 8.72
C ASN A 64 1.17 -2.76 7.72
N MET A 65 0.99 -3.06 6.43
CA MET A 65 1.05 -2.09 5.34
C MET A 65 2.40 -1.34 5.25
N GLN A 66 3.51 -2.04 5.50
CA GLN A 66 4.85 -1.45 5.54
C GLN A 66 5.65 -1.60 4.23
N LYS A 67 5.09 -2.28 3.23
CA LYS A 67 5.74 -2.50 1.92
C LYS A 67 4.84 -2.12 0.77
N PRO A 68 5.36 -1.44 -0.27
CA PRO A 68 4.56 -1.10 -1.45
C PRO A 68 4.36 -2.32 -2.36
N VAL A 69 3.16 -2.42 -2.94
CA VAL A 69 2.83 -3.39 -4.01
C VAL A 69 2.94 -2.70 -5.36
N TYR A 70 3.47 -3.42 -6.34
CA TYR A 70 3.58 -2.99 -7.74
C TYR A 70 2.72 -3.86 -8.64
N ILE A 71 2.10 -3.29 -9.65
CA ILE A 71 1.23 -3.99 -10.62
C ILE A 71 1.42 -3.44 -12.04
N SER A 72 1.20 -4.29 -13.05
CA SER A 72 1.29 -3.90 -14.47
C SER A 72 -0.01 -3.29 -15.03
N GLY A 73 -1.11 -3.32 -14.30
CA GLY A 73 -2.42 -3.20 -14.93
C GLY A 73 -2.81 -4.48 -15.73
N ILE A 74 -4.06 -4.53 -16.19
CA ILE A 74 -4.55 -5.65 -17.00
C ILE A 74 -4.22 -5.40 -18.47
N MET A 75 -3.50 -6.34 -19.10
CA MET A 75 -3.10 -6.27 -20.50
C MET A 75 -3.74 -7.40 -21.31
N GLY A 76 -4.24 -7.07 -22.49
CA GLY A 76 -4.78 -8.05 -23.46
C GLY A 76 -3.73 -8.49 -24.47
N PHE A 77 -3.72 -9.78 -24.84
CA PHE A 77 -2.86 -10.32 -25.90
C PHE A 77 -3.43 -11.60 -26.52
N THR A 78 -2.77 -12.10 -27.58
CA THR A 78 -3.09 -13.38 -28.24
C THR A 78 -1.86 -14.29 -28.18
N SER A 79 -2.05 -15.55 -27.80
CA SER A 79 -1.03 -16.61 -27.85
C SER A 79 -1.23 -17.46 -29.09
N ASP A 80 -0.22 -17.55 -29.93
CA ASP A 80 -0.17 -18.40 -31.12
C ASP A 80 1.09 -19.30 -31.08
N ASN A 81 1.38 -20.02 -32.15
CA ASN A 81 2.54 -20.92 -32.22
C ASN A 81 3.89 -20.22 -32.30
N SER A 82 3.95 -18.90 -32.16
CA SER A 82 5.19 -18.13 -32.14
C SER A 82 5.60 -17.73 -30.72
N VAL A 83 6.89 -17.63 -30.47
CA VAL A 83 7.39 -16.99 -29.24
C VAL A 83 7.10 -15.50 -29.32
N LYS A 84 6.41 -14.98 -28.31
CA LYS A 84 6.12 -13.55 -28.19
C LYS A 84 6.77 -12.98 -26.96
N SER A 85 7.23 -11.74 -27.04
CA SER A 85 7.68 -10.95 -25.91
C SER A 85 6.62 -9.92 -25.57
N LEU A 86 6.31 -9.78 -24.28
CA LEU A 86 5.51 -8.68 -23.73
C LEU A 86 6.42 -7.85 -22.82
N ASP A 87 6.59 -6.59 -23.15
CA ASP A 87 7.26 -5.64 -22.27
C ASP A 87 6.26 -5.17 -21.22
N ILE A 88 6.59 -5.44 -19.94
CA ILE A 88 5.71 -5.18 -18.81
C ILE A 88 6.33 -4.14 -17.90
N GLU A 89 5.68 -3.01 -17.74
CA GLU A 89 6.03 -2.00 -16.77
C GLU A 89 5.25 -2.22 -15.47
N LEU A 90 5.95 -2.35 -14.35
CA LEU A 90 5.36 -2.39 -13.03
C LEU A 90 5.32 -0.99 -12.43
N LYS A 91 4.13 -0.56 -12.01
CA LYS A 91 3.93 0.72 -11.34
C LYS A 91 3.53 0.49 -9.90
N ARG A 92 3.99 1.36 -9.00
CA ARG A 92 3.54 1.32 -7.61
C ARG A 92 2.03 1.52 -7.57
N LEU A 93 1.32 0.50 -7.07
CA LEU A 93 -0.13 0.56 -6.91
C LEU A 93 -0.53 1.35 -5.67
N MET A 94 0.26 1.29 -4.60
CA MET A 94 -0.08 1.88 -3.30
C MET A 94 0.37 3.33 -3.17
N GLY A 95 -0.42 4.10 -2.42
CA GLY A 95 -0.02 5.38 -1.84
C GLY A 95 0.58 5.18 -0.44
N GLN A 96 1.13 6.24 0.14
CA GLN A 96 1.72 6.26 1.47
C GLN A 96 1.15 7.42 2.28
N ALA A 97 0.80 7.19 3.54
CA ALA A 97 0.62 8.23 4.53
C ALA A 97 1.78 8.18 5.53
N VAL A 98 2.34 9.34 5.85
CA VAL A 98 3.41 9.50 6.86
C VAL A 98 2.87 10.42 7.94
N PHE A 99 2.95 9.95 9.18
CA PHE A 99 2.76 10.77 10.37
C PHE A 99 4.13 11.27 10.83
N SER A 100 4.27 12.57 11.02
CA SER A 100 5.53 13.19 11.44
C SER A 100 5.27 14.29 12.46
N PRO A 101 5.90 14.23 13.65
CA PRO A 101 5.85 15.32 14.61
C PRO A 101 6.44 16.61 14.02
N LYS A 102 5.98 17.76 14.51
CA LYS A 102 6.55 19.07 14.20
C LYS A 102 7.66 19.46 15.15
N GLU A 103 7.69 18.85 16.32
CA GLU A 103 8.67 19.10 17.34
C GLU A 103 10.07 18.69 16.87
N THR A 104 11.07 19.43 17.33
CA THR A 104 12.48 19.09 17.14
C THR A 104 12.87 17.87 17.97
N ALA A 105 13.96 17.20 17.60
CA ALA A 105 14.48 16.06 18.36
C ALA A 105 14.77 16.42 19.83
N GLU A 106 15.23 17.67 20.11
CA GLU A 106 15.51 18.16 21.47
C GLU A 106 14.22 18.29 22.29
N GLU A 107 13.15 18.81 21.70
CA GLU A 107 11.83 18.89 22.33
C GLU A 107 11.25 17.52 22.61
N LEU A 108 11.38 16.58 21.65
CA LEU A 108 10.95 15.20 21.81
C LEU A 108 11.71 14.46 22.91
N ASP A 109 13.02 14.73 23.07
CA ASP A 109 13.82 14.15 24.16
C ASP A 109 13.38 14.64 25.54
N GLY A 110 12.80 15.84 25.64
CA GLY A 110 12.27 16.41 26.87
C GLY A 110 10.96 15.79 27.35
N ILE A 111 10.28 14.99 26.53
CA ILE A 111 8.98 14.39 26.87
C ILE A 111 9.12 13.32 27.95
N THR A 112 8.34 13.44 29.04
CA THR A 112 8.36 12.51 30.18
C THR A 112 7.01 11.85 30.45
N HIS A 113 5.92 12.42 29.95
CA HIS A 113 4.54 11.97 30.27
C HIS A 113 4.05 10.84 29.36
N PHE A 114 4.69 10.59 28.21
CA PHE A 114 4.50 9.40 27.40
C PHE A 114 5.84 8.91 26.82
N ASP A 115 5.90 7.69 26.31
CA ASP A 115 7.10 7.06 25.73
C ASP A 115 6.85 6.41 24.38
N ALA A 116 5.59 6.17 24.01
CA ALA A 116 5.19 5.63 22.72
C ALA A 116 3.84 6.21 22.27
N LEU A 117 3.57 6.11 20.97
CA LEU A 117 2.30 6.47 20.35
C LEU A 117 1.78 5.27 19.56
N ASP A 118 0.48 5.01 19.64
CA ASP A 118 -0.25 4.19 18.68
C ASP A 118 -0.98 5.12 17.71
N ILE A 119 -0.56 5.10 16.45
CA ILE A 119 -1.13 5.88 15.36
C ILE A 119 -2.10 4.99 14.59
N THR A 120 -3.39 5.26 14.69
CA THR A 120 -4.43 4.51 13.99
C THR A 120 -4.88 5.28 12.76
N PHE A 121 -4.62 4.70 11.59
CA PHE A 121 -5.12 5.18 10.31
C PHE A 121 -6.42 4.43 10.00
N THR A 122 -7.53 5.15 9.83
CA THR A 122 -8.83 4.54 9.50
C THR A 122 -9.00 4.39 7.99
N ASN A 123 -9.83 3.43 7.56
CA ASN A 123 -10.15 3.21 6.14
C ASN A 123 -8.90 3.05 5.23
N VAL A 124 -7.88 2.34 5.70
CA VAL A 124 -6.70 1.99 4.89
C VAL A 124 -7.08 0.86 3.93
N GLY A 125 -6.70 0.97 2.68
CA GLY A 125 -6.87 -0.08 1.69
C GLY A 125 -5.89 -1.24 1.93
N VAL A 126 -6.34 -2.30 2.60
CA VAL A 126 -5.51 -3.48 2.95
C VAL A 126 -5.53 -4.58 1.90
N ALA A 127 -6.51 -4.56 0.99
CA ALA A 127 -6.59 -5.44 -0.15
C ALA A 127 -7.20 -4.71 -1.35
N TYR A 128 -7.01 -5.27 -2.56
CA TYR A 128 -7.40 -4.61 -3.80
C TYR A 128 -7.97 -5.61 -4.80
N ASN A 129 -9.20 -5.39 -5.25
CA ASN A 129 -9.80 -6.16 -6.33
C ASN A 129 -9.23 -5.66 -7.67
N VAL A 130 -8.55 -6.56 -8.39
CA VAL A 130 -7.82 -6.21 -9.62
C VAL A 130 -8.76 -5.78 -10.74
N LYS A 131 -9.93 -6.42 -10.86
CA LYS A 131 -10.89 -6.15 -11.93
C LYS A 131 -11.69 -4.87 -11.70
N ASP A 132 -12.13 -4.66 -10.46
CA ASP A 132 -13.00 -3.55 -10.09
C ASP A 132 -12.22 -2.28 -9.74
N GLU A 133 -10.90 -2.40 -9.59
CA GLU A 133 -10.00 -1.32 -9.17
C GLU A 133 -10.44 -0.67 -7.84
N LYS A 134 -10.88 -1.51 -6.89
CA LYS A 134 -11.37 -1.08 -5.57
C LYS A 134 -10.61 -1.70 -4.42
N ALA A 135 -10.34 -0.89 -3.40
CA ALA A 135 -9.74 -1.35 -2.16
C ALA A 135 -10.78 -1.94 -1.20
N VAL A 136 -10.34 -2.92 -0.41
CA VAL A 136 -11.01 -3.34 0.83
C VAL A 136 -10.40 -2.53 1.97
N LEU A 137 -11.25 -1.91 2.80
CA LEU A 137 -10.84 -0.95 3.81
C LEU A 137 -10.86 -1.58 5.20
N GLU A 138 -9.79 -1.35 5.97
CA GLU A 138 -9.67 -1.71 7.39
C GLU A 138 -8.93 -0.59 8.12
N ASP A 139 -9.01 -0.56 9.45
CA ASP A 139 -8.22 0.34 10.26
C ASP A 139 -6.86 -0.31 10.54
N VAL A 140 -5.79 0.48 10.45
CA VAL A 140 -4.41 0.02 10.67
C VAL A 140 -3.76 0.87 11.75
N THR A 141 -3.27 0.22 12.82
CA THR A 141 -2.53 0.89 13.89
C THR A 141 -1.05 0.58 13.79
N VAL A 142 -0.22 1.62 13.78
CA VAL A 142 1.24 1.55 13.81
C VAL A 142 1.74 2.12 15.13
N ARG A 143 2.55 1.34 15.86
CA ARG A 143 3.21 1.81 17.07
C ARG A 143 4.53 2.47 16.71
N THR A 144 4.79 3.61 17.31
CA THR A 144 6.05 4.34 17.22
C THR A 144 6.50 4.82 18.60
N ASP A 145 7.77 5.11 18.75
CA ASP A 145 8.36 5.55 20.01
C ASP A 145 9.45 6.62 19.78
N ARG A 146 10.11 7.00 20.85
CA ARG A 146 11.19 7.98 20.82
C ARG A 146 12.36 7.55 19.92
N THR A 147 12.67 6.25 19.85
CA THR A 147 13.78 5.73 19.02
C THR A 147 13.51 5.97 17.54
N ALA A 148 12.25 5.91 17.15
CA ALA A 148 11.77 6.23 15.80
C ALA A 148 11.41 7.72 15.61
N GLY A 149 11.75 8.60 16.57
CA GLY A 149 11.37 10.03 16.53
C GLY A 149 9.86 10.26 16.56
N PHE A 150 9.08 9.30 17.04
CA PHE A 150 7.61 9.28 16.99
C PHE A 150 7.03 9.37 15.57
N GLU A 151 7.82 9.06 14.55
CA GLU A 151 7.35 8.95 13.17
C GLU A 151 6.68 7.60 12.91
N ALA A 152 5.67 7.59 12.05
CA ALA A 152 5.01 6.37 11.59
C ALA A 152 4.57 6.54 10.13
N PHE A 153 4.44 5.42 9.41
CA PHE A 153 3.88 5.46 8.06
C PHE A 153 3.05 4.20 7.78
N VAL A 154 2.20 4.30 6.78
CA VAL A 154 1.40 3.20 6.27
C VAL A 154 1.29 3.30 4.75
N TYR A 155 1.42 2.17 4.05
CA TYR A 155 0.99 2.06 2.66
C TYR A 155 -0.47 1.67 2.59
N SER A 156 -1.16 2.08 1.54
CA SER A 156 -2.56 1.75 1.29
C SER A 156 -2.81 1.56 -0.19
N PHE A 157 -3.60 0.56 -0.55
CA PHE A 157 -4.19 0.52 -1.87
C PHE A 157 -5.03 1.78 -2.11
N PRO A 158 -5.17 2.25 -3.38
CA PRO A 158 -5.89 3.48 -3.67
C PRO A 158 -7.33 3.46 -3.15
N THR A 159 -7.72 4.50 -2.42
CA THR A 159 -9.08 4.62 -1.86
C THR A 159 -9.94 5.62 -2.62
N GLU A 160 -9.42 6.29 -3.65
CA GLU A 160 -10.15 7.26 -4.46
C GLU A 160 -11.43 6.69 -5.05
N ASN A 161 -11.35 5.48 -5.63
CA ASN A 161 -12.50 4.80 -6.25
C ASN A 161 -13.54 4.31 -5.23
N ASN A 162 -13.19 4.29 -3.94
CA ASN A 162 -14.12 3.96 -2.86
C ASN A 162 -14.90 5.19 -2.39
N GLY A 163 -14.46 6.40 -2.70
CA GLY A 163 -15.00 7.65 -2.15
C GLY A 163 -14.74 7.82 -0.64
N SER A 164 -13.84 6.99 -0.08
CA SER A 164 -13.51 6.99 1.35
C SER A 164 -12.28 7.82 1.63
N ARG A 165 -12.25 8.41 2.82
CA ARG A 165 -11.11 9.17 3.33
C ARG A 165 -10.63 8.54 4.64
N THR A 166 -9.31 8.63 4.86
CA THR A 166 -8.64 8.14 6.04
C THR A 166 -8.50 9.28 7.04
N SER A 167 -8.92 9.06 8.28
CA SER A 167 -8.54 9.89 9.42
C SER A 167 -7.40 9.25 10.20
N VAL A 168 -6.82 10.01 11.12
CA VAL A 168 -5.72 9.54 11.96
C VAL A 168 -6.07 9.84 13.42
N ASP A 169 -6.02 8.80 14.27
CA ASP A 169 -6.18 8.92 15.70
C ASP A 169 -4.86 8.59 16.40
N VAL A 170 -4.52 9.31 17.46
CA VAL A 170 -3.28 9.10 18.22
C VAL A 170 -3.62 8.72 19.65
N THR A 171 -3.09 7.57 20.08
CA THR A 171 -3.14 7.13 21.48
C THR A 171 -1.75 7.30 22.10
N TYR A 172 -1.66 8.05 23.18
CA TYR A 172 -0.42 8.29 23.93
C TYR A 172 -0.25 7.21 24.98
N LEU A 173 0.91 6.59 25.00
CA LEU A 173 1.21 5.47 25.90
C LEU A 173 2.37 5.84 26.85
N LYS A 174 2.23 5.40 28.10
CA LYS A 174 3.31 5.38 29.10
C LYS A 174 3.47 3.97 29.64
N GLU A 175 4.65 3.38 29.44
CA GLU A 175 4.91 1.98 29.84
C GLU A 175 3.86 1.00 29.28
N GLY A 176 3.37 1.27 28.07
CA GLY A 176 2.34 0.48 27.37
C GLY A 176 0.90 0.72 27.83
N VAL A 177 0.67 1.68 28.76
CA VAL A 177 -0.68 2.04 29.25
C VAL A 177 -1.12 3.34 28.58
N GLU A 178 -2.36 3.41 28.10
CA GLU A 178 -2.95 4.64 27.55
C GLU A 178 -3.02 5.72 28.63
N VAL A 179 -2.42 6.87 28.34
CA VAL A 179 -2.43 8.06 29.22
C VAL A 179 -3.24 9.20 28.62
N ASN A 180 -3.35 9.25 27.29
CA ASN A 180 -4.19 10.22 26.58
C ASN A 180 -4.56 9.71 25.19
N ARG A 181 -5.54 10.36 24.56
CA ARG A 181 -5.95 10.06 23.17
C ARG A 181 -6.42 11.35 22.50
N THR A 182 -5.93 11.56 21.28
CA THR A 182 -6.42 12.61 20.39
C THR A 182 -7.19 11.97 19.25
N ASN A 183 -8.48 12.21 19.19
CA ASN A 183 -9.31 11.81 18.06
C ASN A 183 -9.28 12.95 17.05
N GLY A 184 -8.39 12.84 16.08
CA GLY A 184 -8.24 13.84 15.03
C GLY A 184 -8.97 13.40 13.78
N ALA A 185 -10.17 13.86 13.56
CA ALA A 185 -10.63 13.94 12.18
C ALA A 185 -9.87 15.08 11.52
N LEU A 186 -8.97 14.76 10.58
CA LEU A 186 -8.59 15.75 9.58
C LEU A 186 -9.89 16.16 8.89
N ASP A 187 -10.28 17.40 8.95
CA ASP A 187 -11.57 17.90 8.39
C ASP A 187 -11.79 17.48 6.94
N THR A 188 -10.70 17.24 6.20
CA THR A 188 -10.71 16.78 4.81
C THR A 188 -10.36 15.31 4.64
N GLY A 189 -9.72 14.68 5.62
CA GLY A 189 -9.19 13.31 5.53
C GLY A 189 -8.16 13.11 4.40
N ILE A 190 -7.50 11.98 4.39
CA ILE A 190 -6.54 11.58 3.35
C ILE A 190 -7.23 10.59 2.41
N ALA A 191 -7.17 10.82 1.08
CA ALA A 191 -7.51 9.80 0.10
C ALA A 191 -6.20 9.23 -0.47
N PHE A 192 -5.95 7.93 -0.31
CA PHE A 192 -4.75 7.33 -0.88
C PHE A 192 -4.83 7.27 -2.40
N LYS A 193 -3.74 7.67 -3.05
CA LYS A 193 -3.54 7.65 -4.49
C LYS A 193 -2.29 6.84 -4.82
N SER A 194 -2.34 6.10 -5.93
CA SER A 194 -1.17 5.35 -6.43
C SER A 194 0.04 6.27 -6.58
N SER A 195 1.20 5.82 -6.10
CA SER A 195 2.49 6.54 -6.21
C SER A 195 2.49 7.95 -5.61
N LYS A 196 1.64 8.23 -4.62
CA LYS A 196 1.60 9.50 -3.92
C LYS A 196 1.86 9.31 -2.42
N ARG A 197 2.50 10.31 -1.82
CA ARG A 197 2.71 10.41 -0.37
C ARG A 197 1.89 11.56 0.17
N SER A 198 1.23 11.35 1.30
CA SER A 198 0.63 12.39 2.13
C SER A 198 1.37 12.45 3.45
N VAL A 199 1.79 13.63 3.88
CA VAL A 199 2.43 13.82 5.17
C VAL A 199 1.44 14.50 6.11
N VAL A 200 1.23 13.89 7.26
CA VAL A 200 0.42 14.43 8.35
C VAL A 200 1.37 14.94 9.42
N HIS A 201 1.45 16.25 9.57
CA HIS A 201 2.20 16.86 10.67
C HIS A 201 1.29 17.08 11.87
N MET A 202 1.79 16.74 13.04
CA MET A 202 1.12 16.97 14.30
C MET A 202 2.06 17.59 15.31
N GLU A 203 1.59 18.62 16.02
CA GLU A 203 2.22 19.10 17.24
C GLU A 203 1.79 18.18 18.39
N ILE A 204 2.56 17.10 18.62
CA ILE A 204 2.19 16.06 19.59
C ILE A 204 2.20 16.55 21.04
N LEU A 205 2.93 17.64 21.35
CA LEU A 205 2.91 18.29 22.65
C LEU A 205 1.64 19.15 22.85
N ASN A 206 1.10 19.73 21.78
CA ASN A 206 -0.07 20.60 21.81
C ASN A 206 -1.34 19.92 21.28
N GLU A 207 -1.22 18.66 20.82
CA GLU A 207 -2.34 17.87 20.27
C GLU A 207 -3.04 18.53 19.08
N ASP A 208 -2.28 19.27 18.26
CA ASP A 208 -2.79 20.03 17.12
C ASP A 208 -2.35 19.43 15.77
N TRP A 209 -3.22 19.43 14.75
CA TRP A 209 -3.04 18.75 13.47
C TRP A 209 -2.84 19.74 12.32
N VAL A 210 -1.88 19.42 11.43
CA VAL A 210 -1.72 20.12 10.16
C VAL A 210 -1.40 19.11 9.07
N GLU A 211 -2.28 19.00 8.07
CA GLU A 211 -2.01 18.26 6.85
C GLU A 211 -1.12 19.09 5.92
N THR A 212 -0.04 18.54 5.42
CA THR A 212 0.70 19.09 4.29
C THR A 212 0.44 18.24 3.06
N GLY A 213 0.05 18.85 1.98
CA GLY A 213 -0.41 18.23 0.74
C GLY A 213 0.32 17.00 0.20
N TRP A 214 -0.07 16.54 -0.97
CA TRP A 214 0.46 15.39 -1.66
C TRP A 214 1.83 15.66 -2.29
N GLU A 215 2.77 14.72 -2.10
CA GLU A 215 4.05 14.68 -2.79
C GLU A 215 4.11 13.43 -3.70
N ASP A 216 4.80 13.56 -4.83
CA ASP A 216 5.12 12.41 -5.67
C ASP A 216 6.19 11.55 -4.99
N ILE A 217 5.95 10.24 -4.87
CA ILE A 217 6.97 9.31 -4.39
C ILE A 217 7.90 9.04 -5.57
N THR A 218 9.12 9.56 -5.49
CA THR A 218 10.19 9.19 -6.43
C THR A 218 10.94 7.98 -5.89
N GLU A 219 11.30 7.02 -6.75
CA GLU A 219 11.96 5.76 -6.35
C GLU A 219 13.31 5.97 -5.62
N GLU A 220 13.91 7.15 -5.74
CA GLU A 220 15.19 7.50 -5.09
C GLU A 220 15.10 7.66 -3.56
N THR A 221 13.91 7.71 -2.97
CA THR A 221 13.71 7.94 -1.52
C THR A 221 13.54 6.65 -0.70
N GLU A 222 13.63 5.46 -1.31
CA GLU A 222 13.37 4.17 -0.65
C GLU A 222 14.55 3.16 -0.68
N LEU A 223 15.78 3.65 -0.85
CA LEU A 223 16.99 2.82 -0.74
C LEU A 223 17.64 2.94 0.63
#